data_a6c9e2006fb7b740db209f8a4b2af58f
#
_entry.id   a6c9e2006fb7b740db209f8a4b2af58f
#
_cell.length_a   1.000
_cell.length_b   1.000
_cell.length_c   1.000
_cell.angle_alpha   90.00
_cell.angle_beta   90.00
_cell.angle_gamma   90.00
#
_symmetry.space_group_name_H-M   'P 1'
#
loop_
_entity.id
_entity.type
_entity.pdbx_description
1 polymer ?
#
loop_
_entity_poly.entity_id
_entity_poly.type
_entity_poly.pdbx_seq_one_letter_code
_entity_poly.pdbx_strand_id
1 'polypeptide(L)'
;MTEESKMSHAQLEELLLQTAQLPWREKSLKGVHEKMLFRDEATGASIALIKFEKGVGIPQPHSHASNQSMYCISGKYEYTSTGVTLVAGSFYCNPKGNVHGPTFAHEETIVVEIYDGPHYPQKPSWYTDERDAH
;
A
#
# COMPACT_ATOMS: atom_id res chain seq x y z
N MET A 1 14.50 28.08 -3.93
CA MET A 1 13.90 26.76 -3.81
C MET A 1 14.22 26.19 -2.46
N THR A 2 13.21 25.74 -1.78
CA THR A 2 13.38 25.13 -0.47
C THR A 2 13.95 23.72 -0.59
N GLU A 3 14.46 23.21 0.49
CA GLU A 3 14.94 21.84 0.52
C GLU A 3 13.81 20.86 0.20
N GLU A 4 12.59 21.12 0.67
CA GLU A 4 11.45 20.25 0.41
C GLU A 4 11.12 20.21 -1.07
N SER A 5 11.15 21.37 -1.74
CA SER A 5 10.89 21.40 -3.18
C SER A 5 11.93 20.62 -3.95
N LYS A 6 13.19 20.74 -3.53
CA LYS A 6 14.24 19.91 -4.12
C LYS A 6 13.97 18.46 -3.87
N MET A 7 13.40 18.16 -2.68
CA MET A 7 13.22 16.79 -2.23
C MET A 7 12.13 16.05 -2.98
N SER A 8 11.24 16.73 -3.69
CA SER A 8 10.15 16.02 -4.34
C SER A 8 10.70 15.00 -5.34
N HIS A 9 10.64 15.27 -6.60
CA HIS A 9 11.10 14.29 -7.59
C HIS A 9 12.54 14.49 -8.00
N ALA A 10 13.08 15.67 -7.76
CA ALA A 10 14.50 15.89 -7.99
C ALA A 10 15.37 15.04 -7.07
N GLN A 11 14.77 14.48 -6.03
CA GLN A 11 15.48 13.63 -5.08
C GLN A 11 15.38 12.15 -5.40
N LEU A 12 14.69 11.79 -6.45
CA LEU A 12 14.64 10.43 -6.89
C LEU A 12 15.97 10.08 -7.54
N GLU A 13 16.79 9.35 -6.82
CA GLU A 13 18.13 8.94 -7.25
C GLU A 13 18.14 7.44 -7.46
N GLU A 14 19.22 6.97 -8.07
CA GLU A 14 19.39 5.52 -8.22
C GLU A 14 19.36 4.86 -6.85
N LEU A 15 18.53 3.82 -6.70
CA LEU A 15 18.31 3.15 -5.43
C LEU A 15 18.29 1.64 -5.63
N LEU A 16 19.11 0.94 -4.87
CA LEU A 16 19.05 -0.52 -4.82
C LEU A 16 18.79 -0.96 -3.39
N LEU A 17 17.73 -1.75 -3.20
CA LEU A 17 17.42 -2.37 -1.91
C LEU A 17 17.36 -3.87 -2.07
N GLN A 18 18.02 -4.59 -1.16
CA GLN A 18 17.85 -6.03 -1.04
C GLN A 18 16.68 -6.24 -0.08
N THR A 19 15.48 -6.39 -0.62
CA THR A 19 14.27 -6.35 0.20
C THR A 19 14.19 -7.50 1.19
N ALA A 20 14.85 -8.64 0.91
CA ALA A 20 14.89 -9.74 1.86
C ALA A 20 15.61 -9.36 3.17
N GLN A 21 16.47 -8.35 3.13
CA GLN A 21 17.21 -7.89 4.30
C GLN A 21 16.45 -6.81 5.09
N LEU A 22 15.37 -6.28 4.54
CA LEU A 22 14.55 -5.29 5.23
C LEU A 22 13.58 -5.99 6.18
N PRO A 23 13.41 -5.47 7.40
CA PRO A 23 12.43 -6.07 8.31
C PRO A 23 11.02 -5.73 7.88
N TRP A 24 10.10 -6.67 8.10
CA TRP A 24 8.68 -6.37 8.04
C TRP A 24 8.28 -5.56 9.27
N ARG A 25 7.54 -4.48 9.07
CA ARG A 25 6.94 -3.71 10.16
C ARG A 25 5.44 -3.98 10.17
N GLU A 26 4.91 -4.45 11.29
CA GLU A 26 3.47 -4.62 11.42
C GLU A 26 2.81 -3.25 11.45
N LYS A 27 1.76 -3.09 10.65
CA LYS A 27 1.01 -1.85 10.55
C LYS A 27 -0.05 -1.78 11.65
N SER A 28 -0.89 -0.74 11.62
CA SER A 28 -1.97 -0.56 12.59
C SER A 28 -2.91 -1.76 12.63
N LEU A 29 -3.23 -2.32 11.47
CA LEU A 29 -4.03 -3.55 11.41
C LEU A 29 -3.14 -4.75 11.69
N LYS A 30 -3.53 -5.53 12.68
CA LYS A 30 -2.81 -6.75 13.02
C LYS A 30 -2.80 -7.70 11.82
N GLY A 31 -1.65 -8.28 11.54
CA GLY A 31 -1.48 -9.21 10.43
C GLY A 31 -1.21 -8.55 9.09
N VAL A 32 -1.13 -7.22 9.04
CA VAL A 32 -0.72 -6.46 7.85
C VAL A 32 0.67 -5.90 8.10
N HIS A 33 1.61 -6.23 7.22
CA HIS A 33 3.02 -5.88 7.38
C HIS A 33 3.51 -5.11 6.16
N GLU A 34 4.52 -4.27 6.37
CA GLU A 34 5.02 -3.37 5.34
C GLU A 34 6.54 -3.36 5.30
N LYS A 35 7.08 -3.28 4.09
CA LYS A 35 8.45 -2.85 3.83
C LYS A 35 8.35 -1.64 2.91
N MET A 36 8.59 -0.45 3.43
CA MET A 36 8.57 0.77 2.62
C MET A 36 9.82 0.81 1.75
N LEU A 37 9.64 0.90 0.44
CA LEU A 37 10.75 0.92 -0.51
C LEU A 37 11.10 2.33 -0.96
N PHE A 38 10.10 3.17 -1.15
CA PHE A 38 10.29 4.54 -1.58
C PHE A 38 9.12 5.40 -1.12
N ARG A 39 9.42 6.60 -0.69
CA ARG A 39 8.40 7.59 -0.33
C ARG A 39 8.86 8.97 -0.77
N ASP A 40 7.97 9.70 -1.44
CA ASP A 40 8.18 11.10 -1.75
C ASP A 40 7.35 11.93 -0.76
N GLU A 41 8.02 12.56 0.18
CA GLU A 41 7.34 13.32 1.24
C GLU A 41 6.58 14.54 0.69
N ALA A 42 7.02 15.07 -0.43
CA ALA A 42 6.39 16.25 -1.01
C ALA A 42 5.05 15.93 -1.66
N THR A 43 4.92 14.77 -2.28
CA THR A 43 3.71 14.39 -3.01
C THR A 43 2.89 13.33 -2.28
N GLY A 44 3.49 12.62 -1.33
CA GLY A 44 2.87 11.47 -0.68
C GLY A 44 2.95 10.19 -1.50
N ALA A 45 3.56 10.23 -2.69
CA ALA A 45 3.74 9.03 -3.50
C ALA A 45 4.61 8.02 -2.77
N SER A 46 4.34 6.73 -2.98
CA SER A 46 5.09 5.68 -2.29
C SER A 46 5.05 4.36 -3.05
N ILE A 47 6.03 3.54 -2.77
CA ILE A 47 6.10 2.15 -3.23
C ILE A 47 6.48 1.29 -2.04
N ALA A 48 5.69 0.25 -1.79
CA ALA A 48 5.92 -0.62 -0.63
C ALA A 48 5.59 -2.07 -0.97
N LEU A 49 6.23 -2.98 -0.25
CA LEU A 49 5.77 -4.36 -0.18
C LEU A 49 4.82 -4.46 1.00
N ILE A 50 3.65 -5.05 0.77
CA ILE A 50 2.64 -5.28 1.80
C ILE A 50 2.38 -6.77 1.89
N LYS A 51 2.37 -7.29 3.10
CA LYS A 51 2.04 -8.68 3.37
C LYS A 51 0.79 -8.73 4.22
N PHE A 52 -0.18 -9.52 3.77
CA PHE A 52 -1.40 -9.83 4.52
C PHE A 52 -1.31 -11.27 4.96
N GLU A 53 -1.39 -11.51 6.27
CA GLU A 53 -1.48 -12.87 6.77
C GLU A 53 -2.80 -13.49 6.34
N LYS A 54 -2.84 -14.81 6.23
CA LYS A 54 -4.07 -15.53 5.89
C LYS A 54 -5.18 -15.14 6.87
N GLY A 55 -6.36 -14.82 6.32
CA GLY A 55 -7.53 -14.45 7.11
C GLY A 55 -7.61 -12.97 7.47
N VAL A 56 -6.67 -12.17 7.00
CA VAL A 56 -6.60 -10.74 7.32
C VAL A 56 -6.93 -9.92 6.10
N GLY A 57 -7.44 -8.71 6.30
CA GLY A 57 -7.72 -7.76 5.23
C GLY A 57 -8.12 -6.40 5.80
N ILE A 58 -8.45 -5.50 4.91
CA ILE A 58 -8.93 -4.17 5.30
C ILE A 58 -10.40 -4.31 5.69
N PRO A 59 -10.81 -3.84 6.88
CA PRO A 59 -12.14 -4.19 7.42
C PRO A 59 -13.32 -3.46 6.81
N GLN A 60 -13.09 -2.36 6.10
CA GLN A 60 -14.17 -1.51 5.63
C GLN A 60 -13.99 -1.09 4.17
N PRO A 61 -15.09 -0.77 3.46
CA PRO A 61 -14.98 -0.07 2.19
C PRO A 61 -14.23 1.25 2.37
N HIS A 62 -13.41 1.61 1.41
CA HIS A 62 -12.59 2.82 1.49
C HIS A 62 -12.21 3.30 0.10
N SER A 63 -11.76 4.54 0.03
CA SER A 63 -11.20 5.12 -1.19
C SER A 63 -9.84 5.73 -0.86
N HIS A 64 -9.06 5.99 -1.90
CA HIS A 64 -7.73 6.58 -1.73
C HIS A 64 -7.69 7.99 -2.32
N ALA A 65 -6.74 8.78 -1.83
CA ALA A 65 -6.56 10.17 -2.25
C ALA A 65 -5.68 10.28 -3.51
N SER A 66 -5.25 9.14 -4.05
CA SER A 66 -4.43 9.05 -5.25
C SER A 66 -4.71 7.73 -5.95
N ASN A 67 -4.10 7.53 -7.11
CA ASN A 67 -4.23 6.25 -7.81
C ASN A 67 -3.39 5.19 -7.14
N GLN A 68 -3.98 4.02 -6.95
CA GLN A 68 -3.32 2.85 -6.35
C GLN A 68 -3.10 1.82 -7.44
N SER A 69 -1.88 1.33 -7.55
CA SER A 69 -1.56 0.20 -8.42
C SER A 69 -0.96 -0.90 -7.57
N MET A 70 -1.37 -2.13 -7.82
CA MET A 70 -0.89 -3.29 -7.07
C MET A 70 -0.48 -4.39 -8.01
N TYR A 71 0.66 -5.00 -7.73
CA TYR A 71 1.08 -6.22 -8.40
C TYR A 71 1.19 -7.33 -7.35
N CYS A 72 0.44 -8.40 -7.54
CA CYS A 72 0.43 -9.52 -6.59
C CYS A 72 1.60 -10.46 -6.89
N ILE A 73 2.49 -10.61 -5.92
CA ILE A 73 3.63 -11.50 -6.03
C ILE A 73 3.21 -12.92 -5.69
N SER A 74 2.41 -13.09 -4.64
CA SER A 74 1.97 -14.41 -4.18
C SER A 74 0.69 -14.28 -3.36
N GLY A 75 -0.06 -15.37 -3.28
CA GLY A 75 -1.24 -15.45 -2.43
C GLY A 75 -2.56 -15.35 -3.18
N LYS A 76 -3.60 -15.03 -2.43
CA LYS A 76 -4.96 -14.86 -2.95
C LYS A 76 -5.70 -13.84 -2.10
N TYR A 77 -6.05 -12.71 -2.68
CA TYR A 77 -6.56 -11.54 -1.98
C TYR A 77 -7.82 -11.05 -2.68
N GLU A 78 -8.91 -10.98 -1.96
CA GLU A 78 -10.22 -10.67 -2.53
C GLU A 78 -10.76 -9.34 -2.02
N TYR A 79 -11.33 -8.55 -2.94
CA TYR A 79 -12.17 -7.40 -2.64
C TYR A 79 -13.60 -7.94 -2.57
N THR A 80 -14.11 -8.16 -1.37
CA THR A 80 -15.29 -9.00 -1.15
C THR A 80 -16.59 -8.42 -1.68
N SER A 81 -16.69 -7.09 -1.81
CA SER A 81 -17.92 -6.45 -2.32
C SER A 81 -18.09 -6.65 -3.82
N THR A 82 -17.01 -6.86 -4.56
CA THR A 82 -17.05 -7.01 -6.03
C THR A 82 -16.60 -8.37 -6.50
N GLY A 83 -15.94 -9.14 -5.66
CA GLY A 83 -15.35 -10.43 -6.03
C GLY A 83 -14.03 -10.31 -6.78
N VAL A 84 -13.53 -9.10 -7.00
CA VAL A 84 -12.20 -8.91 -7.62
C VAL A 84 -11.16 -9.62 -6.76
N THR A 85 -10.39 -10.53 -7.37
CA THR A 85 -9.45 -11.38 -6.64
C THR A 85 -8.08 -11.30 -7.31
N LEU A 86 -7.07 -10.99 -6.49
CA LEU A 86 -5.68 -10.96 -6.94
C LEU A 86 -5.02 -12.29 -6.61
N VAL A 87 -4.32 -12.84 -7.59
CA VAL A 87 -3.46 -14.02 -7.42
C VAL A 87 -2.09 -13.69 -7.95
N ALA A 88 -1.12 -14.59 -7.78
CA ALA A 88 0.24 -14.34 -8.27
C ALA A 88 0.21 -13.91 -9.73
N GLY A 89 0.85 -12.78 -10.05
CA GLY A 89 0.88 -12.21 -11.39
C GLY A 89 -0.26 -11.25 -11.71
N SER A 90 -1.23 -11.05 -10.81
CA SER A 90 -2.32 -10.09 -11.04
C SER A 90 -1.79 -8.66 -10.92
N PHE A 91 -2.21 -7.81 -11.86
CA PHE A 91 -2.06 -6.37 -11.75
C PHE A 91 -3.43 -5.74 -11.56
N TYR A 92 -3.55 -4.87 -10.57
CA TYR A 92 -4.83 -4.23 -10.22
C TYR A 92 -4.60 -2.73 -10.06
N CYS A 93 -5.43 -1.92 -10.69
CA CYS A 93 -5.38 -0.48 -10.55
C CYS A 93 -6.71 0.03 -10.03
N ASN A 94 -6.67 0.80 -8.96
CA ASN A 94 -7.83 1.44 -8.36
C ASN A 94 -7.67 2.95 -8.50
N PRO A 95 -8.48 3.62 -9.34
CA PRO A 95 -8.31 5.05 -9.54
C PRO A 95 -8.69 5.85 -8.29
N LYS A 96 -8.08 7.02 -8.18
CA LYS A 96 -8.37 7.96 -7.10
C LYS A 96 -9.86 8.13 -6.89
N GLY A 97 -10.29 8.04 -5.64
CA GLY A 97 -11.69 8.28 -5.25
C GLY A 97 -12.62 7.10 -5.44
N ASN A 98 -12.19 6.06 -6.14
CA ASN A 98 -13.03 4.87 -6.31
C ASN A 98 -13.09 4.08 -5.01
N VAL A 99 -14.30 3.78 -4.55
CA VAL A 99 -14.50 3.00 -3.32
C VAL A 99 -14.32 1.52 -3.62
N HIS A 100 -13.51 0.86 -2.81
CA HIS A 100 -13.34 -0.59 -2.88
C HIS A 100 -13.19 -1.18 -1.47
N GLY A 101 -13.13 -2.51 -1.39
CA GLY A 101 -13.10 -3.22 -0.11
C GLY A 101 -14.49 -3.46 0.45
N PRO A 102 -14.58 -4.09 1.60
CA PRO A 102 -13.45 -4.62 2.39
C PRO A 102 -12.71 -5.72 1.66
N THR A 103 -11.60 -6.17 2.23
CA THR A 103 -10.75 -7.17 1.60
C THR A 103 -10.50 -8.35 2.53
N PHE A 104 -10.06 -9.47 1.94
CA PHE A 104 -9.79 -10.69 2.69
C PHE A 104 -8.69 -11.49 2.00
N ALA A 105 -7.66 -11.87 2.75
CA ALA A 105 -6.59 -12.71 2.25
C ALA A 105 -6.95 -14.18 2.50
N HIS A 106 -7.27 -14.90 1.44
CA HIS A 106 -7.57 -16.34 1.54
C HIS A 106 -6.31 -17.16 1.82
N GLU A 107 -5.16 -16.63 1.44
CA GLU A 107 -3.83 -17.15 1.70
C GLU A 107 -2.95 -15.99 2.10
N GLU A 108 -1.80 -16.27 2.72
CA GLU A 108 -0.82 -15.20 2.93
C GLU A 108 -0.52 -14.57 1.58
N THR A 109 -0.65 -13.26 1.50
CA THR A 109 -0.53 -12.53 0.24
C THR A 109 0.55 -11.46 0.36
N ILE A 110 1.40 -11.37 -0.67
CA ILE A 110 2.40 -10.32 -0.77
C ILE A 110 2.16 -9.56 -2.07
N VAL A 111 2.05 -8.25 -1.96
CA VAL A 111 1.85 -7.36 -3.11
C VAL A 111 2.88 -6.24 -3.10
N VAL A 112 3.19 -5.73 -4.30
CA VAL A 112 3.83 -4.42 -4.44
C VAL A 112 2.69 -3.43 -4.56
N GLU A 113 2.70 -2.41 -3.71
CA GLU A 113 1.65 -1.39 -3.68
C GLU A 113 2.27 -0.03 -4.04
N ILE A 114 1.71 0.61 -5.05
CA ILE A 114 2.22 1.86 -5.59
C ILE A 114 1.11 2.92 -5.52
N TYR A 115 1.42 4.06 -4.90
CA TYR A 115 0.55 5.23 -4.89
C TYR A 115 1.26 6.39 -5.57
N ASP A 116 0.54 7.12 -6.42
CA ASP A 116 1.10 8.31 -7.06
C ASP A 116 0.84 9.59 -6.26
N GLY A 117 0.36 9.46 -5.03
CA GLY A 117 0.09 10.54 -4.11
C GLY A 117 -0.29 9.97 -2.74
N PRO A 118 -1.00 10.74 -1.89
CA PRO A 118 -1.37 10.27 -0.55
C PRO A 118 -2.29 9.04 -0.58
N HIS A 119 -2.22 8.21 0.46
CA HIS A 119 -3.04 7.00 0.58
C HIS A 119 -4.52 7.32 0.74
N TYR A 120 -4.85 8.11 1.76
CA TYR A 120 -6.24 8.34 2.16
C TYR A 120 -6.53 9.83 2.22
N PRO A 121 -7.76 10.23 1.87
CA PRO A 121 -8.17 11.64 2.03
C PRO A 121 -8.24 12.05 3.49
N GLN A 122 -8.52 11.08 4.38
CA GLN A 122 -8.54 11.28 5.82
C GLN A 122 -8.01 10.02 6.47
N LYS A 123 -7.41 10.16 7.66
CA LYS A 123 -6.89 9.04 8.41
C LYS A 123 -8.00 8.03 8.70
N PRO A 124 -7.88 6.77 8.26
CA PRO A 124 -8.89 5.75 8.52
C PRO A 124 -9.01 5.45 10.02
N SER A 125 -10.19 4.99 10.43
CA SER A 125 -10.46 4.68 11.82
C SER A 125 -9.59 3.55 12.37
N TRP A 126 -9.10 2.66 11.51
CA TRP A 126 -8.24 1.55 11.95
C TRP A 126 -6.77 1.92 12.07
N TYR A 127 -6.37 3.17 11.73
CA TYR A 127 -5.00 3.62 11.90
C TYR A 127 -4.78 4.05 13.34
N THR A 128 -3.86 3.37 14.02
CA THR A 128 -3.47 3.67 15.40
C THR A 128 -2.00 4.09 15.50
N ASP A 129 -1.22 3.89 14.43
CA ASP A 129 0.19 4.23 14.39
C ASP A 129 0.37 5.42 13.44
N GLU A 130 1.00 6.49 13.93
CA GLU A 130 1.24 7.70 13.13
C GLU A 130 2.02 7.43 11.85
N ARG A 131 2.86 6.39 11.85
CA ARG A 131 3.64 6.02 10.66
C ARG A 131 2.75 5.58 9.52
N ASP A 132 1.50 5.20 9.77
CA ASP A 132 0.56 4.76 8.77
C ASP A 132 -0.32 5.91 8.24
N ALA A 133 -0.20 7.11 8.81
CA ALA A 133 -1.12 8.24 8.55
C ALA A 133 -0.72 9.13 7.38
N HIS A 134 -0.16 8.59 6.32
CA HIS A 134 0.31 9.40 5.19
C HIS A 134 -0.25 8.96 3.84
#